data_90483887b9ab2507d9500558e8632b63
#
_entry.id   90483887b9ab2507d9500558e8632b63
#
_cell.length_a   1.000
_cell.length_b   1.000
_cell.length_c   1.000
_cell.angle_alpha   90.00
_cell.angle_beta   90.00
_cell.angle_gamma   90.00
#
_symmetry.space_group_name_H-M   'P 1'
#
loop_
_entity.id
_entity.type
_entity.pdbx_description
1 polymer ?
#
loop_
_entity_poly.entity_id
_entity_poly.type
_entity_poly.pdbx_seq_one_letter_code
_entity_poly.pdbx_strand_id
1 'polypeptide(L)'
;DRSLEKVFCDVKSKVKEYILELRKRSNFIKQKKAFFAIYWKQIAKSEDKSNFVNLYDICKEMKMGYEKFQIFLTHFYQEERLVSNIFFINIVSTIEQRKRFYIGNAPVMKIKITKNYGI
;
A
#
# COMPACT_ATOMS: atom_id res chain seq x y z
N ASP A 1 -20.46 42.70 -1.06
CA ASP A 1 -21.54 41.76 -0.76
C ASP A 1 -20.99 40.53 -0.06
N ARG A 2 -21.44 40.29 1.17
CA ARG A 2 -20.96 39.19 2.01
C ARG A 2 -21.24 37.81 1.42
N SER A 3 -22.31 37.64 0.65
CA SER A 3 -22.65 36.35 0.05
C SER A 3 -21.68 35.96 -1.07
N LEU A 4 -21.19 36.92 -1.83
CA LEU A 4 -20.19 36.68 -2.88
C LEU A 4 -18.83 36.30 -2.29
N GLU A 5 -18.41 36.96 -1.19
CA GLU A 5 -17.17 36.63 -0.49
C GLU A 5 -17.23 35.21 0.08
N LYS A 6 -18.37 34.81 0.64
CA LYS A 6 -18.56 33.47 1.18
C LYS A 6 -18.46 32.40 0.09
N VAL A 7 -19.11 32.61 -1.03
CA VAL A 7 -19.04 31.69 -2.19
C VAL A 7 -17.60 31.57 -2.69
N PHE A 8 -16.87 32.68 -2.75
CA PHE A 8 -15.49 32.70 -3.20
C PHE A 8 -14.58 31.91 -2.25
N CYS A 9 -14.78 32.04 -0.94
CA CYS A 9 -14.03 31.27 0.06
C CYS A 9 -14.33 29.77 -0.04
N ASP A 10 -15.60 29.39 -0.25
CA ASP A 10 -15.99 27.99 -0.40
C ASP A 10 -15.34 27.35 -1.64
N VAL A 11 -15.28 28.08 -2.76
CA VAL A 11 -14.62 27.60 -3.98
C VAL A 11 -13.12 27.39 -3.74
N LYS A 12 -12.46 28.33 -3.07
CA LYS A 12 -11.03 28.19 -2.73
C LYS A 12 -10.76 26.96 -1.84
N SER A 13 -11.61 26.74 -0.84
CA SER A 13 -11.49 25.56 0.04
C SER A 13 -11.64 24.26 -0.72
N LYS A 14 -12.62 24.15 -1.61
CA LYS A 14 -12.82 22.96 -2.44
C LYS A 14 -11.64 22.71 -3.38
N VAL A 15 -11.06 23.75 -3.97
CA VAL A 15 -9.90 23.64 -4.84
C VAL A 15 -8.71 23.14 -4.04
N LYS A 16 -8.48 23.63 -2.82
CA LYS A 16 -7.39 23.15 -1.95
C LYS A 16 -7.58 21.69 -1.58
N GLU A 17 -8.79 21.25 -1.23
CA GLU A 17 -9.09 19.85 -0.95
C GLU A 17 -8.81 18.96 -2.15
N TYR A 18 -9.24 19.38 -3.34
CA TYR A 18 -9.01 18.66 -4.59
C TYR A 18 -7.52 18.50 -4.88
N ILE A 19 -6.72 19.55 -4.71
CA ILE A 19 -5.27 19.52 -4.90
C ILE A 19 -4.62 18.55 -3.90
N LEU A 20 -5.04 18.58 -2.63
CA LEU A 20 -4.53 17.66 -1.62
C LEU A 20 -4.83 16.20 -1.97
N GLU A 21 -6.03 15.91 -2.43
CA GLU A 21 -6.40 14.55 -2.86
C GLU A 21 -5.58 14.10 -4.06
N LEU A 22 -5.36 14.98 -5.04
CA LEU A 22 -4.52 14.67 -6.19
C LEU A 22 -3.08 14.36 -5.77
N ARG A 23 -2.53 15.11 -4.81
CA ARG A 23 -1.20 14.86 -4.27
C ARG A 23 -1.12 13.53 -3.54
N LYS A 24 -2.10 13.20 -2.71
CA LYS A 24 -2.19 11.92 -2.02
C LYS A 24 -2.26 10.78 -3.02
N ARG A 25 -3.08 10.92 -4.06
CA ARG A 25 -3.21 9.91 -5.12
C ARG A 25 -1.91 9.74 -5.89
N SER A 26 -1.23 10.82 -6.24
CA SER A 26 0.06 10.79 -6.92
C SER A 26 1.12 10.11 -6.07
N ASN A 27 1.18 10.41 -4.78
CA ASN A 27 2.09 9.76 -3.85
C ASN A 27 1.80 8.27 -3.71
N PHE A 28 0.53 7.89 -3.63
CA PHE A 28 0.12 6.49 -3.58
C PHE A 28 0.56 5.74 -4.82
N ILE A 29 0.38 6.31 -6.01
CA ILE A 29 0.80 5.70 -7.27
C ILE A 29 2.31 5.49 -7.30
N LYS A 30 3.09 6.45 -6.83
CA LYS A 30 4.56 6.32 -6.72
C LYS A 30 4.96 5.22 -5.75
N GLN A 31 4.31 5.16 -4.60
CA GLN A 31 4.54 4.12 -3.60
C GLN A 31 4.17 2.74 -4.15
N LYS A 32 3.07 2.63 -4.87
CA LYS A 32 2.64 1.39 -5.50
C LYS A 32 3.65 0.90 -6.53
N LYS A 33 4.17 1.78 -7.37
CA LYS A 33 5.22 1.44 -8.33
C LYS A 33 6.49 0.97 -7.64
N ALA A 34 6.91 1.65 -6.59
CA ALA A 34 8.07 1.25 -5.79
C ALA A 34 7.86 -0.11 -5.12
N PHE A 35 6.67 -0.34 -4.57
CA PHE A 35 6.30 -1.62 -3.96
C PHE A 35 6.44 -2.77 -4.96
N PHE A 36 5.86 -2.65 -6.16
CA PHE A 36 5.96 -3.68 -7.19
C PHE A 36 7.38 -3.90 -7.65
N ALA A 37 8.15 -2.84 -7.84
CA ALA A 37 9.56 -2.96 -8.24
C ALA A 37 10.37 -3.76 -7.22
N ILE A 38 10.18 -3.47 -5.93
CA ILE A 38 10.85 -4.17 -4.84
C ILE A 38 10.36 -5.62 -4.74
N TYR A 39 9.05 -5.83 -4.85
CA TYR A 39 8.44 -7.16 -4.82
C TYR A 39 9.04 -8.07 -5.89
N TRP A 40 9.06 -7.63 -7.14
CA TRP A 40 9.62 -8.42 -8.24
C TRP A 40 11.12 -8.62 -8.13
N LYS A 41 11.83 -7.63 -7.61
CA LYS A 41 13.28 -7.74 -7.34
C LYS A 41 13.55 -8.82 -6.29
N GLN A 42 12.77 -8.86 -5.23
CA GLN A 42 12.92 -9.87 -4.18
C GLN A 42 12.61 -11.27 -4.72
N ILE A 43 11.58 -11.41 -5.54
CA ILE A 43 11.24 -12.68 -6.18
C ILE A 43 12.40 -13.16 -7.08
N ALA A 44 12.97 -12.25 -7.87
CA ALA A 44 14.08 -12.59 -8.77
C ALA A 44 15.33 -13.06 -8.02
N LYS A 45 15.55 -12.56 -6.79
CA LYS A 45 16.68 -12.95 -5.95
C LYS A 45 16.40 -14.18 -5.10
N SER A 46 15.13 -14.53 -4.90
CA SER A 46 14.75 -15.63 -4.03
C SER A 46 14.99 -16.97 -4.71
N GLU A 47 15.60 -17.90 -4.00
CA GLU A 47 15.71 -19.30 -4.41
C GLU A 47 14.43 -20.07 -4.14
N ASP A 48 13.56 -19.51 -3.29
CA ASP A 48 12.27 -20.08 -2.94
C ASP A 48 11.28 -19.85 -4.08
N LYS A 49 10.68 -20.93 -4.57
CA LYS A 49 9.69 -20.87 -5.65
C LYS A 49 8.27 -20.54 -5.18
N SER A 50 8.08 -20.28 -3.88
CA SER A 50 6.77 -19.96 -3.33
C SER A 50 6.24 -18.60 -3.79
N ASN A 51 7.12 -17.70 -4.22
CA ASN A 51 6.81 -16.32 -4.64
C ASN A 51 6.21 -15.45 -3.53
N PHE A 52 6.38 -15.84 -2.28
CA PHE A 52 6.03 -15.01 -1.13
C PHE A 52 7.20 -14.13 -0.73
N VAL A 53 6.94 -12.86 -0.50
CA VAL A 53 7.94 -11.87 -0.10
C VAL A 53 7.57 -11.30 1.26
N ASN A 54 8.56 -11.13 2.13
CA ASN A 54 8.37 -10.59 3.46
C ASN A 54 8.02 -9.10 3.36
N LEU A 55 6.88 -8.71 3.94
CA LEU A 55 6.39 -7.32 3.91
C LEU A 55 7.33 -6.37 4.64
N TYR A 56 7.98 -6.83 5.71
CA TYR A 56 8.92 -6.00 6.44
C TYR A 56 10.13 -5.63 5.60
N ASP A 57 10.63 -6.57 4.79
CA ASP A 57 11.75 -6.30 3.89
C ASP A 57 11.37 -5.27 2.83
N ILE A 58 10.14 -5.35 2.30
CA ILE A 58 9.64 -4.35 1.35
C ILE A 58 9.53 -2.98 2.03
N CYS A 59 8.99 -2.95 3.24
CA CYS A 59 8.87 -1.73 4.04
C CYS A 59 10.23 -1.06 4.23
N LYS A 60 11.26 -1.83 4.58
CA LYS A 60 12.62 -1.32 4.76
C LYS A 60 13.20 -0.76 3.46
N GLU A 61 13.04 -1.48 2.35
CA GLU A 61 13.55 -1.02 1.07
C GLU A 61 12.83 0.24 0.57
N MET A 62 11.55 0.38 0.87
CA MET A 62 10.79 1.59 0.58
C MET A 62 11.17 2.76 1.49
N LYS A 63 11.96 2.50 2.54
CA LYS A 63 12.35 3.50 3.54
C LYS A 63 11.15 4.18 4.20
N MET A 64 10.09 3.41 4.40
CA MET A 64 8.88 3.87 5.08
C MET A 64 8.88 3.42 6.54
N GLY A 65 8.33 4.27 7.41
CA GLY A 65 8.05 3.87 8.78
C GLY A 65 6.93 2.83 8.83
N TYR A 66 6.89 2.06 9.92
CA TYR A 66 5.92 1.00 10.10
C TYR A 66 4.48 1.47 9.90
N GLU A 67 4.10 2.58 10.55
CA GLU A 67 2.73 3.10 10.49
C GLU A 67 2.35 3.56 9.08
N LYS A 68 3.27 4.26 8.41
CA LYS A 68 3.03 4.73 7.04
C LYS A 68 2.88 3.56 6.07
N PHE A 69 3.71 2.53 6.23
CA PHE A 69 3.61 1.35 5.39
C PHE A 69 2.33 0.57 5.67
N GLN A 70 1.92 0.49 6.93
CA GLN A 70 0.66 -0.15 7.32
C GLN A 70 -0.54 0.53 6.64
N ILE A 71 -0.58 1.85 6.62
CA ILE A 71 -1.63 2.61 5.94
C ILE A 71 -1.57 2.36 4.43
N PHE A 72 -0.38 2.42 3.84
CA PHE A 72 -0.18 2.13 2.42
C PHE A 72 -0.67 0.72 2.07
N LEU A 73 -0.30 -0.28 2.85
CA LEU A 73 -0.66 -1.67 2.61
C LEU A 73 -2.18 -1.87 2.61
N THR A 74 -2.88 -1.23 3.53
CA THR A 74 -4.34 -1.29 3.59
C THR A 74 -4.98 -0.74 2.31
N HIS A 75 -4.55 0.43 1.85
CA HIS A 75 -5.04 1.03 0.60
C HIS A 75 -4.66 0.19 -0.61
N PHE A 76 -3.43 -0.30 -0.64
CA PHE A 76 -2.94 -1.16 -1.71
C PHE A 76 -3.79 -2.42 -1.84
N TYR A 77 -4.08 -3.08 -0.74
CA TYR A 77 -4.91 -4.28 -0.75
C TYR A 77 -6.32 -3.99 -1.25
N GLN A 78 -6.94 -2.92 -0.77
CA GLN A 78 -8.29 -2.55 -1.16
C GLN A 78 -8.44 -2.30 -2.66
N GLU A 79 -7.44 -1.70 -3.27
CA GLU A 79 -7.47 -1.41 -4.72
C GLU A 79 -7.01 -2.61 -5.55
N GLU A 80 -5.89 -3.22 -5.17
CA GLU A 80 -5.24 -4.24 -5.98
C GLU A 80 -5.99 -5.56 -6.00
N ARG A 81 -6.74 -5.87 -4.94
CA ARG A 81 -7.56 -7.10 -4.90
C ARG A 81 -8.61 -7.17 -6.01
N LEU A 82 -8.95 -6.02 -6.61
CA LEU A 82 -9.93 -5.97 -7.70
C LEU A 82 -9.35 -6.40 -9.04
N VAL A 83 -8.03 -6.36 -9.19
CA VAL A 83 -7.34 -6.66 -10.46
C VAL A 83 -6.30 -7.77 -10.33
N SER A 84 -5.94 -8.16 -9.13
CA SER A 84 -4.94 -9.20 -8.86
C SER A 84 -5.40 -10.11 -7.75
N ASN A 85 -4.90 -11.34 -7.73
CA ASN A 85 -5.06 -12.24 -6.59
C ASN A 85 -3.93 -11.97 -5.60
N ILE A 86 -4.31 -11.68 -4.35
CA ILE A 86 -3.35 -11.38 -3.30
C ILE A 86 -3.49 -12.42 -2.20
N PHE A 87 -2.38 -13.08 -1.88
CA PHE A 87 -2.32 -14.09 -0.84
C PHE A 87 -1.37 -13.62 0.26
N PHE A 88 -1.74 -13.88 1.51
CA PHE A 88 -0.91 -13.55 2.66
C PHE A 88 -0.60 -14.81 3.47
N ILE A 89 0.60 -14.84 4.04
CA ILE A 89 0.99 -15.85 5.02
C ILE A 89 1.33 -15.15 6.32
N ASN A 90 0.86 -15.74 7.43
CA ASN A 90 1.26 -15.36 8.78
C ASN A 90 1.99 -16.54 9.42
N ILE A 91 3.29 -16.43 9.58
CA ILE A 91 4.10 -17.42 10.28
C ILE A 91 4.21 -16.99 11.73
N VAL A 92 3.70 -17.82 12.64
CA VAL A 92 3.74 -17.52 14.08
C VAL A 92 5.15 -17.80 14.60
N SER A 93 5.92 -16.74 14.81
CA SER A 93 7.21 -16.78 15.47
C SER A 93 7.23 -15.70 16.55
N THR A 94 7.70 -16.05 17.76
CA THR A 94 7.76 -15.11 18.88
C THR A 94 8.69 -13.94 18.63
N ILE A 95 9.75 -14.14 17.84
CA ILE A 95 10.72 -13.10 17.52
C ILE A 95 10.17 -12.11 16.50
N GLU A 96 9.30 -12.57 15.61
CA GLU A 96 8.79 -11.77 14.49
C GLU A 96 7.45 -11.10 14.77
N GLN A 97 6.86 -11.30 15.95
CA GLN A 97 5.57 -10.69 16.30
C GLN A 97 5.55 -9.17 16.15
N ARG A 98 6.68 -8.52 16.41
CA ARG A 98 6.80 -7.05 16.33
C ARG A 98 6.89 -6.53 14.89
N LYS A 99 7.06 -7.42 13.90
CA LYS A 99 7.26 -7.08 12.49
C LYS A 99 6.04 -7.40 11.63
N ARG A 100 4.88 -7.58 12.25
CA ARG A 100 3.66 -7.92 11.54
C ARG A 100 2.91 -6.68 11.11
N PHE A 101 2.33 -6.77 9.94
CA PHE A 101 1.33 -5.84 9.47
C PHE A 101 -0.05 -6.48 9.58
N TYR A 102 -1.09 -5.70 9.35
CA TYR A 102 -2.45 -6.19 9.49
C TYR A 102 -3.28 -5.80 8.26
N ILE A 103 -4.11 -6.74 7.80
CA ILE A 103 -5.18 -6.46 6.84
C ILE A 103 -6.49 -6.63 7.63
N GLY A 104 -7.12 -5.51 7.96
CA GLY A 104 -8.21 -5.52 8.93
C GLY A 104 -7.69 -5.98 10.29
N ASN A 105 -8.25 -7.07 10.80
CA ASN A 105 -7.82 -7.67 12.07
C ASN A 105 -6.88 -8.87 11.90
N ALA A 106 -6.56 -9.25 10.66
CA ALA A 106 -5.73 -10.41 10.38
C ALA A 106 -4.25 -10.02 10.30
N PRO A 107 -3.36 -10.62 11.11
CA PRO A 107 -1.94 -10.37 10.98
C PRO A 107 -1.38 -11.01 9.71
N VAL A 108 -0.47 -10.30 9.03
CA VAL A 108 0.14 -10.76 7.79
C VAL A 108 1.64 -10.50 7.82
N MET A 109 2.43 -11.41 7.28
CA MET A 109 3.89 -11.29 7.24
C MET A 109 4.46 -11.31 5.84
N LYS A 110 3.94 -12.18 4.99
CA LYS A 110 4.42 -12.35 3.62
C LYS A 110 3.28 -12.16 2.64
N ILE A 111 3.60 -11.66 1.47
CA ILE A 111 2.62 -11.38 0.42
C ILE A 111 3.04 -12.09 -0.88
N LYS A 112 2.04 -12.65 -1.56
CA LYS A 112 2.17 -13.19 -2.92
C LYS A 112 1.11 -12.54 -3.79
N ILE A 113 1.52 -12.03 -4.94
CA ILE A 113 0.63 -11.37 -5.88
C ILE A 113 0.65 -12.12 -7.21
N THR A 114 -0.53 -12.52 -7.68
CA THR A 114 -0.69 -13.11 -9.00
C THR A 114 -1.73 -12.32 -9.78
N LYS A 115 -1.51 -12.14 -11.07
CA LYS A 115 -2.47 -11.43 -11.90
C LYS A 115 -3.65 -12.34 -12.24
N ASN A 116 -4.85 -11.74 -12.34
CA ASN A 116 -6.03 -12.45 -12.80
C ASN A 116 -6.00 -12.58 -14.32
N TYR A 117 -5.44 -13.68 -14.80
CA TYR A 117 -5.49 -14.00 -16.22
C TYR A 117 -6.74 -14.80 -16.54
N GLY A 118 -7.37 -14.52 -17.67
CA GLY A 118 -8.44 -15.34 -18.21
C GLY A 118 -9.85 -14.94 -17.79
N ILE A 119 -10.01 -13.73 -17.32
CA ILE A 119 -11.33 -13.19 -17.06
C ILE A 119 -11.78 -12.35 -18.22
#